data_32cb2dca057a4beb03e06f5c7e689841
#
_entry.id   32cb2dca057a4beb03e06f5c7e689841
#
_cell.length_a   1.000
_cell.length_b   1.000
_cell.length_c   1.000
_cell.angle_alpha   90.00
_cell.angle_beta   90.00
_cell.angle_gamma   90.00
#
_symmetry.space_group_name_H-M   'P 1'
#
loop_
_entity.id
_entity.type
_entity.pdbx_description
1 polymer ?
#
loop_
_entity_poly.entity_id
_entity_poly.type
_entity_poly.pdbx_seq_one_letter_code
_entity_poly.pdbx_strand_id
1 'polypeptide(L)'
;MRTAAVLLALALSLAGARTAAAAGEHEWQAALRLGAGTVSIDGRKPWGIAAGIDIEYGLTDAWALRLSFEGSTHDVSKSNDMDTRPEGAVRTDAALIGLTYTFDVLRLVPYANLQAGFAQVRGAVVTPQSLLAMELGVGADYFVSRRITAGVSFHYLFEPGDLLSDPLNLGTNPFSFTATARASYLF
;
A
#
# COMPACT_ATOMS: atom_id res chain seq x y z
N MET A 1 -31.83 -16.06 13.71
CA MET A 1 -31.13 -16.34 14.99
C MET A 1 -29.62 -16.61 14.84
N ARG A 2 -29.14 -17.15 13.75
CA ARG A 2 -27.68 -17.44 13.57
C ARG A 2 -26.81 -16.18 13.36
N THR A 3 -27.32 -15.15 12.73
CA THR A 3 -26.61 -13.86 12.52
C THR A 3 -26.37 -13.07 13.79
N ALA A 4 -27.31 -13.10 14.74
CA ALA A 4 -27.17 -12.44 16.04
C ALA A 4 -26.10 -13.09 16.93
N ALA A 5 -25.95 -14.42 16.85
CA ALA A 5 -24.92 -15.15 17.60
C ALA A 5 -23.50 -14.84 17.08
N VAL A 6 -23.32 -14.65 15.77
CA VAL A 6 -22.04 -14.27 15.17
C VAL A 6 -21.65 -12.85 15.55
N LEU A 7 -22.60 -11.91 15.53
CA LEU A 7 -22.35 -10.52 15.96
C LEU A 7 -22.05 -10.43 17.46
N LEU A 8 -22.71 -11.25 18.29
CA LEU A 8 -22.45 -11.30 19.73
C LEU A 8 -21.09 -11.94 20.04
N ALA A 9 -20.69 -12.99 19.31
CA ALA A 9 -19.37 -13.59 19.43
C ALA A 9 -18.25 -12.64 18.97
N LEU A 10 -18.49 -11.86 17.90
CA LEU A 10 -17.59 -10.79 17.46
C LEU A 10 -17.49 -9.69 18.53
N ALA A 11 -18.60 -9.26 19.13
CA ALA A 11 -18.63 -8.25 20.18
C ALA A 11 -17.99 -8.72 21.49
N LEU A 12 -18.12 -10.00 21.86
CA LEU A 12 -17.51 -10.58 23.05
C LEU A 12 -16.00 -10.84 22.89
N SER A 13 -15.54 -11.12 21.68
CA SER A 13 -14.10 -11.19 21.39
C SER A 13 -13.43 -9.81 21.44
N LEU A 14 -14.20 -8.73 21.25
CA LEU A 14 -13.78 -7.34 21.37
C LEU A 14 -13.60 -6.86 22.82
N ALA A 15 -14.28 -7.48 23.80
CA ALA A 15 -14.29 -7.01 25.19
C ALA A 15 -13.14 -7.52 26.08
N GLY A 16 -12.27 -8.41 25.58
CA GLY A 16 -11.24 -9.07 26.39
C GLY A 16 -9.79 -8.71 26.06
N ALA A 17 -9.55 -7.75 25.18
CA ALA A 17 -8.22 -7.46 24.68
C ALA A 17 -7.55 -6.31 25.43
N ARG A 18 -6.39 -6.59 25.94
CA ARG A 18 -5.41 -5.57 26.33
C ARG A 18 -4.97 -4.88 25.07
N THR A 19 -5.04 -3.55 25.04
CA THR A 19 -4.61 -2.68 23.96
C THR A 19 -3.19 -3.07 23.51
N ALA A 20 -3.09 -3.65 22.33
CA ALA A 20 -1.83 -3.74 21.60
C ALA A 20 -1.87 -2.54 20.67
N ALA A 21 -1.31 -1.42 21.08
CA ALA A 21 -1.17 -0.25 20.22
C ALA A 21 -0.29 -0.63 19.02
N ALA A 22 -0.71 -0.31 17.81
CA ALA A 22 0.23 -0.07 16.73
C ALA A 22 1.22 0.99 17.19
N ALA A 23 2.31 1.26 16.52
CA ALA A 23 3.34 2.16 17.03
C ALA A 23 2.77 3.18 18.02
N GLY A 24 2.98 2.95 19.31
CA GLY A 24 2.45 3.81 20.35
C GLY A 24 3.05 5.20 20.24
N GLU A 25 2.51 6.17 21.00
CA GLU A 25 3.05 7.52 21.01
C GLU A 25 4.57 7.49 21.26
N HIS A 26 5.35 8.12 20.36
CA HIS A 26 6.82 8.20 20.37
C HIS A 26 7.56 6.88 20.06
N GLU A 27 6.88 5.84 19.60
CA GLU A 27 7.52 4.61 19.15
C GLU A 27 7.87 4.64 17.65
N TRP A 28 8.95 3.95 17.30
CA TRP A 28 9.34 3.75 15.92
C TRP A 28 8.94 2.36 15.45
N GLN A 29 8.52 2.26 14.20
CA GLN A 29 8.25 1.00 13.53
C GLN A 29 8.95 0.98 12.18
N ALA A 30 9.61 -0.13 11.87
CA ALA A 30 10.12 -0.40 10.53
C ALA A 30 9.43 -1.63 9.95
N ALA A 31 9.04 -1.56 8.69
CA ALA A 31 8.35 -2.63 8.01
C ALA A 31 8.97 -2.95 6.65
N LEU A 32 8.91 -4.22 6.28
CA LEU A 32 9.18 -4.72 4.94
C LEU A 32 7.88 -5.18 4.31
N ARG A 33 7.73 -4.87 3.02
CA ARG A 33 6.59 -5.29 2.19
C ARG A 33 7.08 -6.09 1.00
N LEU A 34 6.38 -7.17 0.67
CA LEU A 34 6.64 -7.96 -0.54
C LEU A 34 5.32 -8.49 -1.08
N GLY A 35 5.11 -8.39 -2.37
CA GLY A 35 3.87 -8.84 -2.98
C GLY A 35 3.84 -8.68 -4.48
N ALA A 36 2.65 -8.46 -5.00
CA ALA A 36 2.39 -8.28 -6.41
C ALA A 36 1.54 -7.04 -6.66
N GLY A 37 1.62 -6.52 -7.85
CA GLY A 37 0.84 -5.36 -8.25
C GLY A 37 0.64 -5.28 -9.74
N THR A 38 -0.12 -4.29 -10.14
CA THR A 38 -0.35 -3.96 -11.54
C THR A 38 -0.11 -2.48 -11.76
N VAL A 39 0.36 -2.12 -12.93
CA VAL A 39 0.50 -0.74 -13.39
C VAL A 39 -0.30 -0.57 -14.66
N SER A 40 -0.95 0.58 -14.84
CA SER A 40 -1.68 0.89 -16.08
C SER A 40 -0.76 1.59 -17.07
N ILE A 41 -0.53 0.98 -18.25
CA ILE A 41 0.33 1.50 -19.31
C ILE A 41 -0.37 1.30 -20.64
N ASP A 42 -0.74 2.39 -21.32
CA ASP A 42 -1.42 2.36 -22.62
C ASP A 42 -2.63 1.41 -22.66
N GLY A 43 -3.42 1.41 -21.59
CA GLY A 43 -4.60 0.54 -21.44
C GLY A 43 -4.28 -0.92 -21.13
N ARG A 44 -3.00 -1.31 -21.00
CA ARG A 44 -2.58 -2.62 -20.51
C ARG A 44 -2.38 -2.57 -19.00
N LYS A 45 -2.64 -3.69 -18.32
CA LYS A 45 -2.48 -3.81 -16.85
C LYS A 45 -1.62 -5.04 -16.51
N PRO A 46 -0.31 -5.00 -16.84
CA PRO A 46 0.58 -6.10 -16.52
C PRO A 46 0.70 -6.30 -15.01
N TRP A 47 0.75 -7.54 -14.59
CA TRP A 47 1.09 -7.92 -13.23
C TRP A 47 2.61 -7.94 -13.05
N GLY A 48 3.04 -7.67 -11.84
CA GLY A 48 4.45 -7.66 -11.49
C GLY A 48 4.70 -7.90 -10.02
N ILE A 49 5.98 -7.91 -9.65
CA ILE A 49 6.43 -8.06 -8.27
C ILE A 49 6.63 -6.66 -7.69
N ALA A 50 6.16 -6.46 -6.45
CA ALA A 50 6.33 -5.23 -5.70
C ALA A 50 7.04 -5.51 -4.38
N ALA A 51 7.93 -4.60 -3.98
CA ALA A 51 8.60 -4.62 -2.69
C ALA A 51 8.71 -3.21 -2.13
N GLY A 52 8.71 -3.07 -0.81
CA GLY A 52 8.83 -1.77 -0.16
C GLY A 52 9.33 -1.85 1.27
N ILE A 53 9.76 -0.69 1.76
CA ILE A 53 10.19 -0.47 3.14
C ILE A 53 9.42 0.72 3.68
N ASP A 54 8.88 0.60 4.89
CA ASP A 54 8.23 1.69 5.59
C ASP A 54 8.95 1.96 6.90
N ILE A 55 9.05 3.24 7.24
CA ILE A 55 9.48 3.72 8.55
C ILE A 55 8.34 4.56 9.09
N GLU A 56 7.87 4.26 10.29
CA GLU A 56 6.78 4.98 10.93
C GLU A 56 7.21 5.51 12.30
N TYR A 57 6.71 6.68 12.65
CA TYR A 57 6.89 7.29 13.96
C TYR A 57 5.53 7.66 14.54
N GLY A 58 5.19 7.10 15.69
CA GLY A 58 3.94 7.36 16.39
C GLY A 58 3.87 8.79 16.91
N LEU A 59 2.91 9.55 16.42
CA LEU A 59 2.61 10.93 16.85
C LEU A 59 1.64 10.91 18.04
N THR A 60 0.72 9.97 18.00
CA THR A 60 -0.27 9.66 19.04
C THR A 60 -0.56 8.16 19.01
N ASP A 61 -1.41 7.67 19.89
CA ASP A 61 -1.84 6.25 19.88
C ASP A 61 -2.56 5.83 18.58
N ALA A 62 -3.07 6.78 17.79
CA ALA A 62 -3.82 6.48 16.57
C ALA A 62 -3.15 7.02 15.29
N TRP A 63 -2.26 8.00 15.39
CA TRP A 63 -1.64 8.64 14.24
C TRP A 63 -0.13 8.43 14.23
N ALA A 64 0.41 8.05 13.08
CA ALA A 64 1.83 7.95 12.82
C ALA A 64 2.23 8.72 11.58
N LEU A 65 3.42 9.33 11.60
CA LEU A 65 4.11 9.80 10.40
C LEU A 65 4.75 8.59 9.72
N ARG A 66 4.56 8.46 8.41
CA ARG A 66 5.11 7.35 7.62
C ARG A 66 5.98 7.86 6.50
N LEU A 67 7.13 7.25 6.33
CA LEU A 67 8.03 7.37 5.20
C LEU A 67 8.09 6.02 4.49
N SER A 68 7.80 5.99 3.19
CA SER A 68 7.78 4.77 2.39
C SER A 68 8.72 4.87 1.19
N PHE A 69 9.42 3.77 0.94
CA PHE A 69 10.12 3.54 -0.31
C PHE A 69 9.59 2.26 -0.92
N GLU A 70 9.14 2.33 -2.15
CA GLU A 70 8.63 1.15 -2.84
C GLU A 70 9.12 1.06 -4.27
N GLY A 71 9.19 -0.16 -4.77
CA GLY A 71 9.53 -0.45 -6.16
C GLY A 71 8.71 -1.63 -6.67
N SER A 72 8.32 -1.56 -7.94
CA SER A 72 7.67 -2.66 -8.63
C SER A 72 8.23 -2.84 -10.02
N THR A 73 8.22 -4.08 -10.51
CA THR A 73 8.65 -4.43 -11.87
C THR A 73 7.57 -5.26 -12.53
N HIS A 74 7.18 -4.85 -13.73
CA HIS A 74 6.10 -5.43 -14.50
C HIS A 74 6.60 -5.82 -15.88
N ASP A 75 6.17 -6.98 -16.38
CA ASP A 75 6.48 -7.41 -17.74
C ASP A 75 5.30 -7.11 -18.66
N VAL A 76 5.50 -6.17 -19.58
CA VAL A 76 4.46 -5.72 -20.53
C VAL A 76 4.56 -6.54 -21.78
N SER A 77 3.70 -7.54 -21.94
CA SER A 77 3.59 -8.36 -23.12
C SER A 77 2.50 -7.86 -24.07
N LYS A 78 2.55 -8.30 -25.33
CA LYS A 78 1.49 -8.05 -26.32
C LYS A 78 0.17 -8.68 -25.88
N SER A 79 -0.93 -8.01 -26.20
CA SER A 79 -2.26 -8.56 -25.93
C SER A 79 -2.68 -9.63 -26.96
N ASN A 80 -2.15 -9.55 -28.18
CA ASN A 80 -2.34 -10.51 -29.28
C ASN A 80 -1.28 -10.31 -30.39
N ASP A 81 -1.23 -11.19 -31.37
CA ASP A 81 -0.25 -11.14 -32.48
C ASP A 81 -0.38 -9.89 -33.38
N MET A 82 -1.50 -9.21 -33.36
CA MET A 82 -1.73 -7.96 -34.12
C MET A 82 -1.33 -6.71 -33.31
N ASP A 83 -0.96 -6.87 -32.04
CA ASP A 83 -0.52 -5.74 -31.20
C ASP A 83 0.91 -5.34 -31.62
N THR A 84 1.04 -4.17 -32.26
CA THR A 84 2.32 -3.61 -32.70
C THR A 84 3.02 -2.77 -31.63
N ARG A 85 2.41 -2.59 -30.45
CA ARG A 85 2.99 -1.81 -29.37
C ARG A 85 4.23 -2.51 -28.79
N PRO A 86 5.22 -1.76 -28.30
CA PRO A 86 6.42 -2.32 -27.76
C PRO A 86 6.16 -3.22 -26.53
N GLU A 87 7.01 -4.21 -26.36
CA GLU A 87 7.05 -5.10 -25.19
C GLU A 87 8.28 -4.81 -24.34
N GLY A 88 8.25 -5.19 -23.10
CA GLY A 88 9.40 -5.16 -22.22
C GLY A 88 9.06 -4.84 -20.76
N ALA A 89 10.10 -4.85 -19.95
CA ALA A 89 9.95 -4.59 -18.53
C ALA A 89 9.73 -3.09 -18.26
N VAL A 90 8.81 -2.81 -17.34
CA VAL A 90 8.59 -1.48 -16.77
C VAL A 90 8.82 -1.57 -15.27
N ARG A 91 9.52 -0.58 -14.74
CA ARG A 91 9.79 -0.43 -13.32
C ARG A 91 9.22 0.90 -12.82
N THR A 92 8.56 0.83 -11.67
CA THR A 92 8.10 2.01 -10.92
C THR A 92 8.84 2.01 -9.59
N ASP A 93 9.45 3.13 -9.23
CA ASP A 93 10.07 3.38 -7.92
C ASP A 93 9.39 4.61 -7.32
N ALA A 94 9.03 4.59 -6.05
CA ALA A 94 8.41 5.73 -5.37
C ALA A 94 9.06 5.97 -4.00
N ALA A 95 9.11 7.26 -3.61
CA ALA A 95 9.48 7.74 -2.29
C ALA A 95 8.38 8.67 -1.78
N LEU A 96 7.74 8.29 -0.70
CA LEU A 96 6.50 8.92 -0.21
C LEU A 96 6.61 9.23 1.28
N ILE A 97 5.96 10.29 1.70
CA ILE A 97 5.78 10.66 3.10
C ILE A 97 4.31 11.01 3.36
N GLY A 98 3.81 10.66 4.52
CA GLY A 98 2.41 10.94 4.87
C GLY A 98 2.03 10.46 6.24
N LEU A 99 0.74 10.25 6.43
CA LEU A 99 0.16 9.87 7.71
C LEU A 99 -0.51 8.51 7.62
N THR A 100 -0.36 7.73 8.67
CA THR A 100 -1.10 6.50 8.91
C THR A 100 -2.06 6.73 10.08
N TYR A 101 -3.30 6.35 9.91
CA TYR A 101 -4.29 6.24 10.98
C TYR A 101 -4.54 4.79 11.31
N THR A 102 -4.44 4.44 12.55
CA THR A 102 -4.59 3.08 13.07
C THR A 102 -5.87 2.96 13.88
N PHE A 103 -6.64 1.94 13.58
CA PHE A 103 -7.83 1.58 14.35
C PHE A 103 -7.40 0.59 15.43
N ASP A 104 -7.20 1.07 16.65
CA ASP A 104 -6.79 0.19 17.77
C ASP A 104 -7.98 -0.69 18.20
N VAL A 105 -8.02 -1.90 17.74
CA VAL A 105 -9.14 -2.81 18.00
C VAL A 105 -8.64 -4.20 18.44
N LEU A 106 -7.50 -4.41 19.03
CA LEU A 106 -7.05 -5.72 19.48
C LEU A 106 -5.66 -6.11 18.94
N ARG A 107 -5.41 -7.44 18.86
CA ARG A 107 -4.21 -8.00 18.22
C ARG A 107 -4.17 -7.81 16.70
N LEU A 108 -5.32 -7.58 16.08
CA LEU A 108 -5.45 -7.22 14.67
C LEU A 108 -5.68 -5.72 14.60
N VAL A 109 -4.77 -5.02 13.96
CA VAL A 109 -4.72 -3.57 13.88
C VAL A 109 -4.96 -3.14 12.44
N PRO A 110 -6.19 -2.82 12.05
CA PRO A 110 -6.46 -2.21 10.76
C PRO A 110 -5.87 -0.81 10.70
N TYR A 111 -5.44 -0.39 9.54
CA TYR A 111 -4.95 0.97 9.32
C TYR A 111 -5.29 1.49 7.94
N ALA A 112 -5.29 2.80 7.81
CA ALA A 112 -5.35 3.51 6.54
C ALA A 112 -4.23 4.55 6.48
N ASN A 113 -3.67 4.76 5.30
CA ASN A 113 -2.64 5.78 5.11
C ASN A 113 -2.91 6.64 3.88
N LEU A 114 -2.43 7.88 3.96
CA LEU A 114 -2.38 8.81 2.85
C LEU A 114 -0.98 9.40 2.80
N GLN A 115 -0.33 9.28 1.66
CA GLN A 115 1.03 9.73 1.44
C GLN A 115 1.14 10.54 0.15
N ALA A 116 2.15 11.40 0.07
CA ALA A 116 2.52 12.13 -1.14
C ALA A 116 4.04 12.14 -1.29
N GLY A 117 4.51 12.25 -2.52
CA GLY A 117 5.93 12.26 -2.82
C GLY A 117 6.20 12.18 -4.31
N PHE A 118 7.25 11.47 -4.68
CA PHE A 118 7.66 11.34 -6.06
C PHE A 118 7.70 9.88 -6.47
N ALA A 119 7.23 9.62 -7.69
CA ALA A 119 7.37 8.35 -8.36
C ALA A 119 8.20 8.52 -9.64
N GLN A 120 8.99 7.53 -9.96
CA GLN A 120 9.72 7.43 -11.22
C GLN A 120 9.26 6.17 -11.96
N VAL A 121 8.83 6.35 -13.19
CA VAL A 121 8.49 5.25 -14.10
C VAL A 121 9.55 5.18 -15.19
N ARG A 122 10.07 3.99 -15.44
CA ARG A 122 11.10 3.74 -16.45
C ARG A 122 10.99 2.32 -17.01
N GLY A 123 11.43 2.15 -18.24
CA GLY A 123 11.43 0.82 -18.87
C GLY A 123 11.52 0.89 -20.39
N ALA A 124 11.44 -0.27 -21.02
CA ALA A 124 11.57 -0.38 -22.47
C ALA A 124 10.38 0.19 -23.25
N VAL A 125 9.20 0.27 -22.61
CA VAL A 125 7.93 0.65 -23.26
C VAL A 125 7.40 2.01 -22.79
N VAL A 126 8.13 2.71 -21.91
CA VAL A 126 7.75 4.04 -21.40
C VAL A 126 8.96 4.97 -21.45
N THR A 127 8.72 6.23 -21.79
CA THR A 127 9.76 7.26 -21.64
C THR A 127 9.99 7.47 -20.14
N PRO A 128 11.24 7.45 -19.66
CA PRO A 128 11.52 7.71 -18.25
C PRO A 128 10.95 9.06 -17.82
N GLN A 129 10.14 9.04 -16.79
CA GLN A 129 9.52 10.25 -16.23
C GLN A 129 9.49 10.19 -14.71
N SER A 130 9.60 11.37 -14.11
CA SER A 130 9.37 11.57 -12.67
C SER A 130 8.13 12.42 -12.49
N LEU A 131 7.23 12.00 -11.62
CA LEU A 131 5.96 12.64 -11.39
C LEU A 131 5.70 12.81 -9.89
N LEU A 132 4.90 13.79 -9.56
CA LEU A 132 4.32 13.90 -8.23
C LEU A 132 3.31 12.78 -8.07
N ALA A 133 3.41 12.05 -6.99
CA ALA A 133 2.54 10.91 -6.72
C ALA A 133 1.85 11.04 -5.37
N MET A 134 0.64 10.53 -5.30
CA MET A 134 -0.07 10.31 -4.04
C MET A 134 -0.41 8.83 -3.91
N GLU A 135 -0.42 8.34 -2.68
CA GLU A 135 -0.78 6.97 -2.35
C GLU A 135 -1.89 6.96 -1.31
N LEU A 136 -2.91 6.16 -1.60
CA LEU A 136 -3.88 5.69 -0.61
C LEU A 136 -3.56 4.24 -0.29
N GLY A 137 -3.44 3.93 0.99
CA GLY A 137 -3.19 2.57 1.44
C GLY A 137 -4.16 2.16 2.55
N VAL A 138 -4.47 0.89 2.58
CA VAL A 138 -5.20 0.25 3.67
C VAL A 138 -4.54 -1.09 3.98
N GLY A 139 -4.62 -1.51 5.23
CA GLY A 139 -4.04 -2.78 5.62
C GLY A 139 -4.50 -3.22 6.99
N ALA A 140 -4.00 -4.37 7.40
CA ALA A 140 -4.20 -4.88 8.74
C ALA A 140 -2.97 -5.66 9.18
N ASP A 141 -2.45 -5.34 10.35
CA ASP A 141 -1.32 -6.00 10.99
C ASP A 141 -1.79 -6.82 12.18
N TYR A 142 -1.26 -8.02 12.33
CA TYR A 142 -1.48 -8.90 13.48
C TYR A 142 -0.23 -8.94 14.34
N PHE A 143 -0.36 -8.69 15.64
CA PHE A 143 0.74 -8.81 16.60
C PHE A 143 1.10 -10.28 16.84
N VAL A 144 2.19 -10.73 16.22
CA VAL A 144 2.79 -12.06 16.47
C VAL A 144 3.48 -12.06 17.85
N SER A 145 4.09 -10.93 18.20
CA SER A 145 4.68 -10.68 19.51
C SER A 145 4.50 -9.21 19.90
N ARG A 146 5.05 -8.80 21.06
CA ARG A 146 4.98 -7.40 21.51
C ARG A 146 5.70 -6.41 20.57
N ARG A 147 6.62 -6.89 19.75
CA ARG A 147 7.47 -6.05 18.87
C ARG A 147 7.40 -6.43 17.40
N ILE A 148 6.76 -7.54 17.09
CA ILE A 148 6.70 -8.05 15.71
C ILE A 148 5.26 -8.14 15.27
N THR A 149 4.95 -7.53 14.13
CA THR A 149 3.68 -7.72 13.45
C THR A 149 3.87 -8.39 12.10
N ALA A 150 2.83 -9.06 11.64
CA ALA A 150 2.71 -9.58 10.29
C ALA A 150 1.33 -9.24 9.76
N GLY A 151 1.24 -8.81 8.52
CA GLY A 151 -0.02 -8.33 7.98
C GLY A 151 -0.08 -8.33 6.48
N VAL A 152 -1.13 -7.68 5.99
CA VAL A 152 -1.36 -7.46 4.56
C VAL A 152 -1.69 -6.00 4.32
N SER A 153 -1.29 -5.50 3.18
CA SER A 153 -1.57 -4.12 2.78
C SER A 153 -1.89 -4.03 1.29
N PHE A 154 -2.73 -3.06 0.97
CA PHE A 154 -3.14 -2.70 -0.37
C PHE A 154 -2.84 -1.23 -0.58
N HIS A 155 -2.18 -0.90 -1.67
CA HIS A 155 -1.74 0.46 -1.98
C HIS A 155 -2.20 0.83 -3.38
N TYR A 156 -2.68 2.05 -3.51
CA TYR A 156 -3.10 2.66 -4.77
C TYR A 156 -2.31 3.95 -4.97
N LEU A 157 -1.37 3.93 -5.92
CA LEU A 157 -0.52 5.05 -6.28
C LEU A 157 -1.08 5.75 -7.51
N PHE A 158 -1.25 7.06 -7.46
CA PHE A 158 -1.83 7.87 -8.55
C PHE A 158 -1.18 9.25 -8.63
N GLU A 159 -1.31 9.90 -9.78
CA GLU A 159 -0.93 11.29 -9.96
C GLU A 159 -2.09 12.21 -9.56
N PRO A 160 -1.88 13.20 -8.66
CA PRO A 160 -2.96 14.08 -8.20
C PRO A 160 -3.55 14.95 -9.31
N GLY A 161 -2.79 15.26 -10.35
CA GLY A 161 -3.27 16.02 -11.51
C GLY A 161 -4.39 15.30 -12.26
N ASP A 162 -4.33 14.01 -12.37
CA ASP A 162 -5.35 13.19 -13.05
C ASP A 162 -6.66 13.12 -12.28
N LEU A 163 -6.58 12.99 -10.97
CA LEU A 163 -7.76 12.98 -10.12
C LEU A 163 -8.55 14.31 -10.22
N LEU A 164 -7.86 15.43 -10.45
CA LEU A 164 -8.47 16.75 -10.57
C LEU A 164 -8.99 17.03 -11.98
N SER A 165 -8.35 16.49 -13.03
CA SER A 165 -8.71 16.74 -14.44
C SER A 165 -9.78 15.81 -14.95
N ASP A 166 -9.77 14.56 -14.58
CA ASP A 166 -10.76 13.55 -15.00
C ASP A 166 -10.91 12.44 -13.93
N PRO A 167 -11.70 12.69 -12.88
CA PRO A 167 -11.85 11.75 -11.77
C PRO A 167 -12.50 10.41 -12.15
N LEU A 168 -13.07 10.31 -13.35
CA LEU A 168 -13.74 9.09 -13.82
C LEU A 168 -12.90 8.31 -14.84
N ASN A 169 -11.84 8.91 -15.38
CA ASN A 169 -10.99 8.30 -16.40
C ASN A 169 -9.56 8.03 -15.88
N LEU A 170 -9.46 7.26 -14.83
CA LEU A 170 -8.19 6.80 -14.24
C LEU A 170 -7.36 5.90 -15.19
N GLY A 171 -7.65 5.88 -16.48
CA GLY A 171 -7.11 4.94 -17.45
C GLY A 171 -5.96 5.44 -18.33
N THR A 172 -5.65 6.74 -18.31
CA THR A 172 -4.68 7.33 -19.25
C THR A 172 -3.29 7.51 -18.67
N ASN A 173 -3.15 7.62 -17.34
CA ASN A 173 -1.87 7.79 -16.69
C ASN A 173 -1.45 6.54 -15.90
N PRO A 174 -0.15 6.32 -15.72
CA PRO A 174 0.34 5.18 -14.96
C PRO A 174 -0.12 5.30 -13.50
N PHE A 175 -1.14 4.53 -13.14
CA PHE A 175 -1.45 4.27 -11.76
C PHE A 175 -0.97 2.86 -11.41
N SER A 176 -0.59 2.67 -10.17
CA SER A 176 -0.17 1.36 -9.66
C SER A 176 -1.09 0.92 -8.54
N PHE A 177 -1.47 -0.33 -8.57
CA PHE A 177 -2.13 -1.00 -7.45
C PHE A 177 -1.25 -2.15 -6.99
N THR A 178 -0.95 -2.22 -5.68
CA THR A 178 -0.15 -3.28 -5.10
C THR A 178 -0.87 -3.95 -3.93
N ALA A 179 -0.70 -5.27 -3.83
CA ALA A 179 -1.12 -6.08 -2.70
C ALA A 179 0.11 -6.77 -2.12
N THR A 180 0.42 -6.52 -0.86
CA THR A 180 1.66 -6.98 -0.24
C THR A 180 1.42 -7.67 1.10
N ALA A 181 2.22 -8.69 1.39
CA ALA A 181 2.46 -9.14 2.76
C ALA A 181 3.41 -8.14 3.43
N ARG A 182 3.17 -7.85 4.71
CA ARG A 182 3.93 -6.90 5.51
C ARG A 182 4.45 -7.60 6.76
N ALA A 183 5.70 -7.33 7.12
CA ALA A 183 6.27 -7.71 8.39
C ALA A 183 6.95 -6.49 9.01
N SER A 184 6.68 -6.20 10.28
CA SER A 184 7.25 -5.04 10.94
C SER A 184 7.82 -5.32 12.31
N TYR A 185 8.71 -4.43 12.75
CA TYR A 185 9.34 -4.43 14.05
C TYR A 185 9.19 -3.07 14.73
N LEU A 186 8.77 -3.07 15.99
CA LEU A 186 8.62 -1.90 16.86
C LEU A 186 9.85 -1.78 17.78
N PHE A 187 10.37 -0.55 17.92
CA PHE A 187 11.55 -0.23 18.75
C PHE A 187 11.16 0.49 20.04
#